data_9e723881e6d443ca39ed73cfbe14d3e1
#
_entry.id   9e723881e6d443ca39ed73cfbe14d3e1
#
_cell.length_a   1.000
_cell.length_b   1.000
_cell.length_c   1.000
_cell.angle_alpha   90.00
_cell.angle_beta   90.00
_cell.angle_gamma   90.00
#
_symmetry.space_group_name_H-M   'P 1'
#
loop_
_entity.id
_entity.type
_entity.pdbx_description
1 polymer ?
#
loop_
_entity_poly.entity_id
_entity_poly.type
_entity_poly.pdbx_seq_one_letter_code
_entity_poly.pdbx_strand_id
1 'polypeptide(L)'
;MYEKQYLCSGTIRYNEMKSPEQINKIAAVVLYILQHFKEGVDYIKLFKIMYFAQREYLATYGLTIAEDTFKARQLGPVPSLTYKVVKMVENGDESADLKGFTSSIRVDENQRVYATAAPDMDYIADMEKEELDKTIAKYGGVDSKRLSELSHDDAYNAVCERMKDDPQKDMLTLIDIARAGGASDAMVNHIRQVQIIKESMAC
;
A
#
# COMPACT_ATOMS: atom_id res chain seq x y z
N MET A 1 32.31 -9.55 33.56
CA MET A 1 30.85 -9.68 33.87
C MET A 1 30.24 -8.36 33.45
N TYR A 2 29.73 -8.29 32.19
CA TYR A 2 29.10 -7.10 31.61
C TYR A 2 27.62 -7.37 31.46
N GLU A 3 26.80 -6.73 32.30
CA GLU A 3 25.35 -6.69 32.16
C GLU A 3 24.97 -5.89 30.92
N LYS A 4 24.34 -6.53 29.96
CA LYS A 4 23.64 -5.86 28.86
C LYS A 4 22.33 -5.31 29.39
N GLN A 5 22.27 -4.03 29.69
CA GLN A 5 21.02 -3.29 29.86
C GLN A 5 20.32 -3.21 28.49
N TYR A 6 19.22 -3.93 28.35
CA TYR A 6 18.29 -3.74 27.25
C TYR A 6 17.47 -2.48 27.52
N LEU A 7 17.89 -1.36 26.97
CA LEU A 7 17.07 -0.18 26.88
C LEU A 7 16.06 -0.39 25.73
N CYS A 8 14.82 -0.71 26.07
CA CYS A 8 13.67 -0.54 25.18
C CYS A 8 13.42 0.96 24.97
N SER A 9 14.21 1.60 24.12
CA SER A 9 13.87 2.92 23.61
C SER A 9 12.94 2.75 22.43
N GLY A 10 11.65 2.97 22.68
CA GLY A 10 10.57 2.91 21.68
C GLY A 10 10.71 4.02 20.63
N THR A 11 11.64 3.84 19.71
CA THR A 11 11.62 4.56 18.44
C THR A 11 11.23 3.54 17.39
N ILE A 12 9.95 3.51 17.02
CA ILE A 12 9.43 2.69 15.92
C ILE A 12 10.15 3.15 14.65
N ARG A 13 11.22 2.46 14.28
CA ARG A 13 11.85 2.62 12.98
C ARG A 13 10.96 1.91 11.95
N TYR A 14 10.01 2.62 11.38
CA TYR A 14 9.20 2.16 10.23
C TYR A 14 10.04 2.08 8.94
N ASN A 15 11.17 1.40 9.00
CA ASN A 15 11.92 0.97 7.84
C ASN A 15 12.09 -0.55 7.91
N GLU A 16 11.00 -1.26 8.26
CA GLU A 16 11.00 -2.71 8.22
C GLU A 16 11.08 -3.17 6.77
N MET A 17 12.16 -3.88 6.46
CA MET A 17 12.25 -4.63 5.21
C MET A 17 11.07 -5.61 5.18
N LYS A 18 10.27 -5.53 4.13
CA LYS A 18 9.15 -6.47 3.94
C LYS A 18 9.70 -7.89 3.82
N SER A 19 8.99 -8.85 4.43
CA SER A 19 9.32 -10.26 4.23
C SER A 19 9.09 -10.69 2.76
N PRO A 20 9.71 -11.78 2.31
CA PRO A 20 9.45 -12.31 0.96
C PRO A 20 7.96 -12.56 0.70
N GLU A 21 7.21 -13.07 1.69
CA GLU A 21 5.77 -13.28 1.60
C GLU A 21 5.00 -11.97 1.40
N GLN A 22 5.38 -10.91 2.14
CA GLN A 22 4.78 -9.59 2.00
C GLN A 22 5.07 -8.99 0.62
N ILE A 23 6.30 -9.16 0.11
CA ILE A 23 6.69 -8.69 -1.23
C ILE A 23 5.87 -9.43 -2.28
N ASN A 24 5.74 -10.76 -2.19
CA ASN A 24 4.95 -11.57 -3.11
C ASN A 24 3.47 -11.20 -3.07
N LYS A 25 2.91 -10.98 -1.88
CA LYS A 25 1.53 -10.49 -1.71
C LYS A 25 1.31 -9.14 -2.41
N ILE A 26 2.20 -8.19 -2.21
CA ILE A 26 2.13 -6.86 -2.85
C ILE A 26 2.24 -7.01 -4.37
N ALA A 27 3.19 -7.83 -4.86
CA ALA A 27 3.36 -8.11 -6.28
C ALA A 27 2.11 -8.72 -6.90
N ALA A 28 1.50 -9.72 -6.24
CA ALA A 28 0.27 -10.35 -6.71
C ALA A 28 -0.88 -9.34 -6.85
N VAL A 29 -1.09 -8.48 -5.85
CA VAL A 29 -2.13 -7.43 -5.89
C VAL A 29 -1.85 -6.43 -7.02
N VAL A 30 -0.62 -5.98 -7.19
CA VAL A 30 -0.24 -5.06 -8.28
C VAL A 30 -0.49 -5.70 -9.64
N LEU A 31 -0.04 -6.93 -9.85
CA LEU A 31 -0.23 -7.66 -11.10
C LEU A 31 -1.71 -7.92 -11.38
N TYR A 32 -2.48 -8.24 -10.33
CA TYR A 32 -3.93 -8.39 -10.44
C TYR A 32 -4.61 -7.13 -10.96
N ILE A 33 -4.25 -5.96 -10.44
CA ILE A 33 -4.77 -4.69 -10.92
C ILE A 33 -4.31 -4.44 -12.37
N LEU A 34 -3.02 -4.61 -12.66
CA LEU A 34 -2.44 -4.30 -13.96
C LEU A 34 -3.02 -5.14 -15.11
N GLN A 35 -3.40 -6.41 -14.88
CA GLN A 35 -3.98 -7.28 -15.92
C GLN A 35 -5.31 -6.75 -16.49
N HIS A 36 -6.01 -5.86 -15.76
CA HIS A 36 -7.23 -5.22 -16.22
C HIS A 36 -6.96 -4.03 -17.18
N PHE A 37 -5.70 -3.62 -17.34
CA PHE A 37 -5.29 -2.49 -18.18
C PHE A 37 -4.35 -2.94 -19.30
N LYS A 38 -4.92 -3.47 -20.40
CA LYS A 38 -4.12 -3.99 -21.54
C LYS A 38 -3.16 -2.96 -22.14
N GLU A 39 -3.58 -1.69 -22.16
CA GLU A 39 -2.77 -0.56 -22.66
C GLU A 39 -1.85 0.02 -21.57
N GLY A 40 -1.65 -0.70 -20.47
CA GLY A 40 -0.97 -0.21 -19.30
C GLY A 40 -1.76 0.87 -18.55
N VAL A 41 -1.26 1.28 -17.40
CA VAL A 41 -1.88 2.33 -16.57
C VAL A 41 -0.80 3.25 -16.03
N ASP A 42 -1.05 4.56 -15.97
CA ASP A 42 -0.12 5.46 -15.31
C ASP A 42 -0.01 5.09 -13.81
N TYR A 43 1.19 5.25 -13.25
CA TYR A 43 1.45 4.79 -11.90
C TYR A 43 0.63 5.54 -10.84
N ILE A 44 0.18 6.78 -11.10
CA ILE A 44 -0.68 7.52 -10.18
C ILE A 44 -2.01 6.78 -10.03
N LYS A 45 -2.65 6.41 -11.14
CA LYS A 45 -3.89 5.63 -11.14
C LYS A 45 -3.71 4.29 -10.44
N LEU A 46 -2.63 3.56 -10.73
CA LEU A 46 -2.32 2.30 -10.04
C LEU A 46 -2.28 2.49 -8.51
N PHE A 47 -1.55 3.50 -8.03
CA PHE A 47 -1.43 3.77 -6.61
C PHE A 47 -2.75 4.17 -5.94
N LYS A 48 -3.61 4.90 -6.68
CA LYS A 48 -4.93 5.30 -6.16
C LYS A 48 -5.91 4.12 -6.11
N ILE A 49 -5.87 3.23 -7.10
CA ILE A 49 -6.67 1.99 -7.06
C ILE A 49 -6.22 1.13 -5.86
N MET A 50 -4.92 0.95 -5.65
CA MET A 50 -4.40 0.24 -4.46
C MET A 50 -4.87 0.88 -3.16
N TYR A 51 -4.81 2.22 -3.07
CA TYR A 51 -5.23 2.95 -1.88
C TYR A 51 -6.73 2.78 -1.60
N PHE A 52 -7.58 2.94 -2.60
CA PHE A 52 -9.03 2.80 -2.43
C PHE A 52 -9.42 1.36 -2.07
N ALA A 53 -8.82 0.35 -2.71
CA ALA A 53 -9.05 -1.04 -2.34
C ALA A 53 -8.66 -1.31 -0.87
N GLN A 54 -7.49 -0.83 -0.45
CA GLN A 54 -7.03 -0.93 0.94
C GLN A 54 -8.00 -0.23 1.91
N ARG A 55 -8.49 0.95 1.56
CA ARG A 55 -9.40 1.75 2.39
C ARG A 55 -10.75 1.07 2.60
N GLU A 56 -11.39 0.64 1.52
CA GLU A 56 -12.69 -0.02 1.57
C GLU A 56 -12.59 -1.38 2.30
N TYR A 57 -11.52 -2.14 2.05
CA TYR A 57 -11.31 -3.44 2.69
C TYR A 57 -11.04 -3.31 4.19
N LEU A 58 -10.22 -2.36 4.60
CA LEU A 58 -9.99 -2.06 6.03
C LEU A 58 -11.28 -1.63 6.73
N ALA A 59 -12.09 -0.77 6.11
CA ALA A 59 -13.34 -0.30 6.70
C ALA A 59 -14.36 -1.44 6.88
N THR A 60 -14.36 -2.40 5.96
CA THR A 60 -15.33 -3.51 5.94
C THR A 60 -14.88 -4.69 6.80
N TYR A 61 -13.61 -5.09 6.68
CA TYR A 61 -13.10 -6.36 7.26
C TYR A 61 -12.03 -6.17 8.33
N GLY A 62 -11.50 -4.97 8.51
CA GLY A 62 -10.41 -4.70 9.47
C GLY A 62 -9.05 -5.30 9.05
N LEU A 63 -8.92 -5.75 7.82
CA LEU A 63 -7.76 -6.42 7.26
C LEU A 63 -7.12 -5.60 6.13
N THR A 64 -5.87 -5.90 5.81
CA THR A 64 -5.14 -5.29 4.71
C THR A 64 -5.20 -6.15 3.45
N ILE A 65 -5.46 -5.56 2.28
CA ILE A 65 -5.39 -6.26 0.98
C ILE A 65 -3.93 -6.41 0.54
N ALA A 66 -3.21 -5.28 0.51
CA ALA A 66 -1.80 -5.26 0.22
C ALA A 66 -1.06 -4.86 1.49
N GLU A 67 -0.03 -5.59 1.86
CA GLU A 67 0.78 -5.26 3.04
C GLU A 67 1.78 -4.12 2.75
N ASP A 68 1.46 -3.25 1.79
CA ASP A 68 2.23 -2.03 1.53
C ASP A 68 1.83 -0.91 2.49
N THR A 69 2.77 -0.02 2.77
CA THR A 69 2.53 1.16 3.61
C THR A 69 2.29 2.38 2.73
N PHE A 70 1.31 3.20 3.07
CA PHE A 70 0.99 4.40 2.30
C PHE A 70 1.61 5.64 2.94
N LYS A 71 2.26 6.47 2.11
CA LYS A 71 2.82 7.76 2.48
C LYS A 71 2.10 8.89 1.78
N ALA A 72 1.89 10.00 2.48
CA ALA A 72 1.34 11.21 1.88
C ALA A 72 2.37 11.85 0.94
N ARG A 73 1.98 12.09 -0.30
CA ARG A 73 2.74 12.84 -1.31
C ARG A 73 1.83 13.87 -1.96
N GLN A 74 2.40 14.79 -2.72
CA GLN A 74 1.68 15.91 -3.31
C GLN A 74 0.40 15.51 -4.06
N LEU A 75 0.40 14.37 -4.72
CA LEU A 75 -0.73 13.83 -5.47
C LEU A 75 -1.55 12.80 -4.67
N GLY A 76 -1.48 12.82 -3.33
CA GLY A 76 -2.21 11.93 -2.44
C GLY A 76 -1.42 10.71 -1.98
N PRO A 77 -2.06 9.71 -1.33
CA PRO A 77 -1.41 8.51 -0.81
C PRO A 77 -0.66 7.70 -1.87
N VAL A 78 0.57 7.27 -1.53
CA VAL A 78 1.46 6.49 -2.41
C VAL A 78 1.94 5.24 -1.67
N PRO A 79 1.76 4.02 -2.23
CA PRO A 79 2.27 2.78 -1.63
C PRO A 79 3.80 2.73 -1.76
N SER A 80 4.48 2.58 -0.63
CA SER A 80 5.92 2.84 -0.52
C SER A 80 6.78 1.83 -1.28
N LEU A 81 6.49 0.52 -1.13
CA LEU A 81 7.26 -0.51 -1.82
C LEU A 81 6.93 -0.53 -3.31
N THR A 82 5.64 -0.46 -3.65
CA THR A 82 5.21 -0.44 -5.05
C THR A 82 5.81 0.76 -5.79
N TYR A 83 5.82 1.95 -5.18
CA TYR A 83 6.49 3.12 -5.74
C TYR A 83 7.98 2.89 -5.97
N LYS A 84 8.68 2.32 -4.97
CA LYS A 84 10.10 1.98 -5.09
C LYS A 84 10.34 1.04 -6.27
N VAL A 85 9.55 -0.03 -6.40
CA VAL A 85 9.67 -1.02 -7.47
C VAL A 85 9.42 -0.40 -8.84
N VAL A 86 8.37 0.43 -9.00
CA VAL A 86 8.07 1.13 -10.26
C VAL A 86 9.25 2.03 -10.66
N LYS A 87 9.82 2.79 -9.70
CA LYS A 87 10.98 3.67 -9.97
C LYS A 87 12.25 2.89 -10.29
N MET A 88 12.48 1.76 -9.65
CA MET A 88 13.61 0.88 -9.98
C MET A 88 13.50 0.38 -11.42
N VAL A 89 12.32 -0.10 -11.85
CA VAL A 89 12.11 -0.56 -13.22
C VAL A 89 12.25 0.59 -14.23
N GLU A 90 11.73 1.77 -13.92
CA GLU A 90 11.84 2.97 -14.75
C GLU A 90 13.31 3.38 -14.95
N ASN A 91 14.14 3.28 -13.91
CA ASN A 91 15.56 3.66 -13.94
C ASN A 91 16.49 2.55 -14.43
N GLY A 92 16.02 1.30 -14.52
CA GLY A 92 16.87 0.13 -14.80
C GLY A 92 17.70 -0.31 -13.59
N ASP A 93 17.26 0.02 -12.37
CA ASP A 93 17.92 -0.38 -11.12
C ASP A 93 17.58 -1.83 -10.77
N GLU A 94 18.51 -2.53 -10.11
CA GLU A 94 18.33 -3.91 -9.67
C GLU A 94 18.42 -4.04 -8.15
N SER A 95 17.66 -4.99 -7.59
CA SER A 95 17.76 -5.45 -6.21
C SER A 95 17.48 -6.94 -6.15
N ALA A 96 18.36 -7.71 -5.51
CA ALA A 96 18.20 -9.15 -5.40
C ALA A 96 16.87 -9.51 -4.71
N ASP A 97 16.51 -8.79 -3.64
CA ASP A 97 15.29 -9.03 -2.84
C ASP A 97 14.01 -8.69 -3.59
N LEU A 98 14.07 -7.80 -4.60
CA LEU A 98 12.91 -7.34 -5.36
C LEU A 98 12.88 -7.87 -6.79
N LYS A 99 13.84 -8.73 -7.19
CA LYS A 99 13.99 -9.21 -8.56
C LYS A 99 12.72 -9.86 -9.11
N GLY A 100 12.05 -10.68 -8.31
CA GLY A 100 10.78 -11.31 -8.70
C GLY A 100 9.72 -10.26 -9.06
N PHE A 101 9.59 -9.23 -8.26
CA PHE A 101 8.61 -8.17 -8.49
C PHE A 101 9.03 -7.24 -9.65
N THR A 102 10.28 -6.77 -9.69
CA THR A 102 10.76 -5.88 -10.76
C THR A 102 10.69 -6.53 -12.14
N SER A 103 10.97 -7.83 -12.24
CA SER A 103 10.88 -8.58 -13.51
C SER A 103 9.45 -8.87 -13.98
N SER A 104 8.46 -8.73 -13.09
CA SER A 104 7.05 -9.01 -13.39
C SER A 104 6.27 -7.80 -13.90
N ILE A 105 6.90 -6.63 -13.94
CA ILE A 105 6.31 -5.40 -14.50
C ILE A 105 7.26 -4.72 -15.49
N ARG A 106 6.69 -3.87 -16.34
CA ARG A 106 7.41 -3.00 -17.25
C ARG A 106 6.88 -1.58 -17.13
N VAL A 107 7.74 -0.60 -17.21
CA VAL A 107 7.39 0.82 -17.30
C VAL A 107 7.85 1.37 -18.65
N ASP A 108 6.98 2.08 -19.36
CA ASP A 108 7.33 2.70 -20.64
C ASP A 108 7.76 4.17 -20.46
N GLU A 109 8.16 4.80 -21.56
CA GLU A 109 8.60 6.20 -21.64
C GLU A 109 7.50 7.21 -21.24
N ASN A 110 6.23 6.81 -21.30
CA ASN A 110 5.08 7.60 -20.88
C ASN A 110 4.68 7.32 -19.41
N GLN A 111 5.55 6.65 -18.65
CA GLN A 111 5.32 6.29 -17.23
C GLN A 111 4.10 5.37 -17.03
N ARG A 112 3.76 4.57 -18.04
CA ARG A 112 2.71 3.56 -17.92
C ARG A 112 3.31 2.24 -17.46
N VAL A 113 2.65 1.62 -16.49
CA VAL A 113 3.03 0.35 -15.89
C VAL A 113 2.21 -0.77 -16.53
N TYR A 114 2.89 -1.85 -16.89
CA TYR A 114 2.29 -3.05 -17.49
C TYR A 114 2.68 -4.28 -16.69
N ALA A 115 1.78 -5.24 -16.57
CA ALA A 115 2.13 -6.58 -16.12
C ALA A 115 2.86 -7.34 -17.23
N THR A 116 3.97 -8.00 -16.92
CA THR A 116 4.71 -8.93 -17.79
C THR A 116 4.54 -10.39 -17.36
N ALA A 117 3.89 -10.60 -16.20
CA ALA A 117 3.55 -11.91 -15.65
C ALA A 117 2.10 -11.90 -15.12
N ALA A 118 1.53 -13.09 -14.97
CA ALA A 118 0.24 -13.27 -14.29
C ALA A 118 0.42 -13.09 -12.76
N PRO A 119 -0.61 -12.61 -12.03
CA PRO A 119 -0.59 -12.61 -10.58
C PRO A 119 -0.59 -14.04 -10.04
N ASP A 120 0.15 -14.26 -8.96
CA ASP A 120 0.04 -15.51 -8.20
C ASP A 120 -1.22 -15.42 -7.31
N MET A 121 -2.24 -16.17 -7.68
CA MET A 121 -3.55 -16.12 -7.01
C MET A 121 -3.54 -16.80 -5.63
N ASP A 122 -2.52 -17.57 -5.27
CA ASP A 122 -2.39 -18.14 -3.93
C ASP A 122 -2.18 -17.04 -2.86
N TYR A 123 -1.74 -15.86 -3.29
CA TYR A 123 -1.60 -14.67 -2.45
C TYR A 123 -2.86 -13.78 -2.39
N ILE A 124 -3.94 -14.09 -3.11
CA ILE A 124 -5.15 -13.25 -3.15
C ILE A 124 -6.37 -14.09 -2.73
N ALA A 125 -6.90 -13.81 -1.55
CA ALA A 125 -8.12 -14.45 -1.06
C ALA A 125 -9.35 -14.00 -1.88
N ASP A 126 -10.40 -14.83 -1.94
CA ASP A 126 -11.61 -14.53 -2.71
C ASP A 126 -12.25 -13.19 -2.34
N MET A 127 -12.30 -12.85 -1.04
CA MET A 127 -12.84 -11.57 -0.56
C MET A 127 -11.98 -10.37 -0.98
N GLU A 128 -10.67 -10.54 -1.03
CA GLU A 128 -9.73 -9.51 -1.51
C GLU A 128 -9.89 -9.30 -3.01
N LYS A 129 -10.03 -10.40 -3.76
CA LYS A 129 -10.30 -10.38 -5.19
C LYS A 129 -11.61 -9.62 -5.49
N GLU A 130 -12.68 -9.94 -4.75
CA GLU A 130 -13.98 -9.28 -4.92
C GLU A 130 -13.85 -7.76 -4.67
N GLU A 131 -13.10 -7.34 -3.65
CA GLU A 131 -12.89 -5.91 -3.37
C GLU A 131 -12.03 -5.23 -4.43
N LEU A 132 -10.99 -5.91 -4.93
CA LEU A 132 -10.19 -5.42 -6.05
C LEU A 132 -11.05 -5.24 -7.31
N ASP A 133 -11.89 -6.22 -7.65
CA ASP A 133 -12.81 -6.13 -8.79
C ASP A 133 -13.78 -4.95 -8.66
N LYS A 134 -14.39 -4.75 -7.49
CA LYS A 134 -15.27 -3.60 -7.21
C LYS A 134 -14.54 -2.28 -7.37
N THR A 135 -13.33 -2.20 -6.81
CA THR A 135 -12.53 -0.98 -6.86
C THR A 135 -12.06 -0.66 -8.29
N ILE A 136 -11.63 -1.67 -9.05
CA ILE A 136 -11.24 -1.51 -10.46
C ILE A 136 -12.44 -1.08 -11.30
N ALA A 137 -13.60 -1.70 -11.12
CA ALA A 137 -14.83 -1.32 -11.82
C ALA A 137 -15.24 0.13 -11.53
N LYS A 138 -15.09 0.58 -10.26
CA LYS A 138 -15.47 1.93 -9.82
C LYS A 138 -14.51 3.01 -10.31
N TYR A 139 -13.20 2.74 -10.27
CA TYR A 139 -12.17 3.76 -10.45
C TYR A 139 -11.32 3.59 -11.71
N GLY A 140 -11.32 2.43 -12.34
CA GLY A 140 -10.47 2.13 -13.51
C GLY A 140 -10.69 3.08 -14.70
N GLY A 141 -11.92 3.53 -14.93
CA GLY A 141 -12.27 4.51 -15.97
C GLY A 141 -12.07 5.97 -15.58
N VAL A 142 -11.77 6.26 -14.31
CA VAL A 142 -11.59 7.65 -13.81
C VAL A 142 -10.18 8.13 -14.14
N ASP A 143 -10.02 9.38 -14.54
CA ASP A 143 -8.70 9.96 -14.82
C ASP A 143 -7.87 10.16 -13.53
N SER A 144 -6.53 10.16 -13.69
CA SER A 144 -5.59 10.17 -12.57
C SER A 144 -5.65 11.44 -11.73
N LYS A 145 -5.97 12.59 -12.36
CA LYS A 145 -6.14 13.85 -11.64
C LYS A 145 -7.35 13.77 -10.70
N ARG A 146 -8.47 13.27 -11.21
CA ARG A 146 -9.67 13.08 -10.41
C ARG A 146 -9.46 12.05 -9.29
N LEU A 147 -8.75 10.97 -9.56
CA LEU A 147 -8.38 9.99 -8.52
C LEU A 147 -7.49 10.61 -7.44
N SER A 148 -6.54 11.46 -7.83
CA SER A 148 -5.72 12.22 -6.89
C SER A 148 -6.58 13.09 -5.98
N GLU A 149 -7.50 13.89 -6.54
CA GLU A 149 -8.44 14.72 -5.77
C GLU A 149 -9.29 13.88 -4.79
N LEU A 150 -9.85 12.76 -5.25
CA LEU A 150 -10.65 11.85 -4.42
C LEU A 150 -9.85 11.19 -3.30
N SER A 151 -8.54 11.03 -3.47
CA SER A 151 -7.65 10.43 -2.47
C SER A 151 -7.16 11.42 -1.41
N HIS A 152 -7.46 12.70 -1.55
CA HIS A 152 -7.21 13.72 -0.52
C HIS A 152 -8.34 13.72 0.51
N ASP A 153 -8.61 12.55 1.04
CA ASP A 153 -9.64 12.28 2.05
C ASP A 153 -9.13 12.59 3.49
N ASP A 154 -9.93 12.25 4.48
CA ASP A 154 -9.63 12.52 5.89
C ASP A 154 -8.32 11.86 6.36
N ALA A 155 -8.00 10.66 5.85
CA ALA A 155 -6.73 10.00 6.17
C ALA A 155 -5.53 10.79 5.66
N TYR A 156 -5.58 11.22 4.41
CA TYR A 156 -4.54 12.05 3.81
C TYR A 156 -4.41 13.39 4.53
N ASN A 157 -5.53 14.07 4.78
CA ASN A 157 -5.55 15.37 5.45
C ASN A 157 -4.98 15.28 6.89
N ALA A 158 -5.31 14.23 7.64
CA ALA A 158 -4.75 13.99 8.97
C ALA A 158 -3.22 13.85 8.95
N VAL A 159 -2.66 13.21 7.92
CA VAL A 159 -1.21 13.13 7.75
C VAL A 159 -0.62 14.49 7.40
N CYS A 160 -1.24 15.24 6.49
CA CYS A 160 -0.77 16.57 6.11
C CYS A 160 -0.70 17.52 7.32
N GLU A 161 -1.65 17.41 8.25
CA GLU A 161 -1.60 18.19 9.51
C GLU A 161 -0.41 17.75 10.38
N ARG A 162 -0.19 16.44 10.56
CA ARG A 162 0.97 15.93 11.33
C ARG A 162 2.32 16.33 10.73
N MET A 163 2.39 16.41 9.40
CA MET A 163 3.61 16.80 8.68
C MET A 163 3.98 18.27 8.87
N LYS A 164 3.05 19.14 9.27
CA LYS A 164 3.35 20.55 9.61
C LYS A 164 4.29 20.65 10.81
N ASP A 165 4.11 19.76 11.79
CA ASP A 165 4.94 19.72 13.00
C ASP A 165 6.21 18.89 12.79
N ASP A 166 6.10 17.81 12.00
CA ASP A 166 7.20 16.88 11.74
C ASP A 166 7.07 16.28 10.33
N PRO A 167 7.85 16.75 9.33
CA PRO A 167 7.80 16.26 7.96
C PRO A 167 8.08 14.76 7.80
N GLN A 168 8.69 14.09 8.80
CA GLN A 168 8.94 12.64 8.77
C GLN A 168 7.69 11.81 9.10
N LYS A 169 6.64 12.43 9.66
CA LYS A 169 5.36 11.78 9.94
C LYS A 169 4.46 11.69 8.70
N ASP A 170 5.04 11.26 7.58
CA ASP A 170 4.39 11.20 6.27
C ASP A 170 3.56 9.94 6.03
N MET A 171 3.51 9.01 7.00
CA MET A 171 2.83 7.73 6.87
C MET A 171 1.36 7.80 7.28
N LEU A 172 0.48 7.22 6.44
CA LEU A 172 -0.92 6.99 6.78
C LEU A 172 -1.01 5.77 7.70
N THR A 173 -1.69 5.92 8.84
CA THR A 173 -1.95 4.79 9.73
C THR A 173 -3.12 3.96 9.21
N LEU A 174 -3.17 2.65 9.55
CA LEU A 174 -4.32 1.81 9.21
C LEU A 174 -5.61 2.35 9.83
N ILE A 175 -5.53 2.99 11.00
CA ILE A 175 -6.68 3.62 11.66
C ILE A 175 -7.20 4.82 10.86
N ASP A 176 -6.30 5.69 10.37
CA ASP A 176 -6.71 6.83 9.55
C ASP A 176 -7.38 6.35 8.26
N ILE A 177 -6.77 5.36 7.59
CA ILE A 177 -7.30 4.77 6.34
C ILE A 177 -8.67 4.12 6.58
N ALA A 178 -8.82 3.33 7.65
CA ALA A 178 -10.09 2.69 7.98
C ALA A 178 -11.21 3.71 8.25
N ARG A 179 -10.91 4.77 9.01
CA ARG A 179 -11.87 5.86 9.28
C ARG A 179 -12.29 6.59 8.02
N ALA A 180 -11.35 6.89 7.13
CA ALA A 180 -11.64 7.51 5.83
C ALA A 180 -12.53 6.61 4.95
N GLY A 181 -12.46 5.28 5.12
CA GLY A 181 -13.36 4.29 4.51
C GLY A 181 -14.72 4.15 5.22
N GLY A 182 -14.96 4.87 6.32
CA GLY A 182 -16.22 4.80 7.07
C GLY A 182 -16.28 3.67 8.10
N ALA A 183 -15.15 3.14 8.57
CA ALA A 183 -15.10 2.12 9.61
C ALA A 183 -15.81 2.59 10.90
N SER A 184 -16.62 1.72 11.49
CA SER A 184 -17.23 1.96 12.79
C SER A 184 -16.17 2.00 13.92
N ASP A 185 -16.51 2.60 15.06
CA ASP A 185 -15.62 2.59 16.23
C ASP A 185 -15.27 1.17 16.70
N ALA A 186 -16.21 0.24 16.57
CA ALA A 186 -15.96 -1.18 16.88
C ALA A 186 -14.89 -1.77 15.96
N MET A 187 -14.95 -1.48 14.64
CA MET A 187 -13.95 -1.90 13.67
C MET A 187 -12.59 -1.25 13.93
N VAL A 188 -12.57 0.05 14.21
CA VAL A 188 -11.34 0.76 14.60
C VAL A 188 -10.68 0.14 15.83
N ASN A 189 -11.47 -0.22 16.85
CA ASN A 189 -10.95 -0.91 18.05
C ASN A 189 -10.42 -2.31 17.73
N HIS A 190 -11.10 -3.05 16.85
CA HIS A 190 -10.62 -4.34 16.36
C HIS A 190 -9.26 -4.22 15.68
N ILE A 191 -9.11 -3.28 14.73
CA ILE A 191 -7.83 -3.02 14.03
C ILE A 191 -6.71 -2.71 15.03
N ARG A 192 -6.96 -1.87 16.05
CA ARG A 192 -5.96 -1.58 17.11
C ARG A 192 -5.52 -2.83 17.85
N GLN A 193 -6.48 -3.67 18.25
CA GLN A 193 -6.17 -4.91 18.95
C GLN A 193 -5.31 -5.84 18.11
N VAL A 194 -5.65 -6.01 16.83
CA VAL A 194 -4.86 -6.82 15.89
C VAL A 194 -3.44 -6.26 15.74
N GLN A 195 -3.27 -4.94 15.65
CA GLN A 195 -1.94 -4.32 15.57
C GLN A 195 -1.11 -4.61 16.84
N ILE A 196 -1.69 -4.42 18.03
CA ILE A 196 -1.02 -4.72 19.31
C ILE A 196 -0.59 -6.19 19.40
N ILE A 197 -1.45 -7.12 18.97
CA ILE A 197 -1.12 -8.55 18.96
C ILE A 197 0.04 -8.82 18.00
N LYS A 198 0.02 -8.30 16.78
CA LYS A 198 1.11 -8.46 15.79
C LYS A 198 2.43 -7.90 16.32
N GLU A 199 2.44 -6.74 16.95
CA GLU A 199 3.62 -6.14 17.56
C GLU A 199 4.17 -7.00 18.71
N SER A 200 3.30 -7.56 19.57
CA SER A 200 3.71 -8.42 20.67
C SER A 200 4.28 -9.77 20.23
N MET A 201 3.92 -10.25 19.05
CA MET A 201 4.44 -11.52 18.47
C MET A 201 5.75 -11.33 17.69
N ALA A 202 6.09 -10.09 17.36
CA ALA A 202 7.32 -9.74 16.62
C ALA A 202 8.53 -9.46 17.55
N CYS A 203 8.32 -9.41 18.88
CA CYS A 203 9.35 -9.30 19.92
C CYS A 203 9.79 -10.67 20.41
#